data_c91ba9defa365bdabfbd332eca358b84
#
_entry.id   c91ba9defa365bdabfbd332eca358b84
#
_cell.length_a   1.000
_cell.length_b   1.000
_cell.length_c   1.000
_cell.angle_alpha   90.00
_cell.angle_beta   90.00
_cell.angle_gamma   90.00
#
_symmetry.space_group_name_H-M   'P 1'
#
loop_
_entity.id
_entity.type
_entity.pdbx_description
1 polymer ?
#
loop_
_entity_poly.entity_id
_entity_poly.type
_entity_poly.pdbx_seq_one_letter_code
_entity_poly.pdbx_strand_id
1 'polypeptide(L)'
;KRAAVQISKICNDLRWLSSGPRCGLNEINLPAMQPGSSIMPGKVNPAIPEVVNQICFQVIGYDAVVSMAAESSELELCMAEPIIAFDLLHGMMILKNACVTLASRCIGGSGADREVCRGYVENSIGRVTALVPVIGYEPSAAIAKEALKTGGSVYNLVLEKKLLSKEQLDEMLRPEN
;
A
#
# COMPACT_ATOMS: atom_id res chain seq x y z
N LYS A 1 18.66 2.71 -9.42
CA LYS A 1 18.42 2.07 -8.13
C LYS A 1 17.35 2.75 -7.28
N ARG A 2 17.49 4.05 -6.86
CA ARG A 2 16.53 4.69 -5.95
C ARG A 2 15.08 4.61 -6.42
N ALA A 3 14.81 4.93 -7.69
CA ALA A 3 13.48 4.82 -8.26
C ALA A 3 12.94 3.37 -8.21
N ALA A 4 13.78 2.39 -8.55
CA ALA A 4 13.38 0.98 -8.49
C ALA A 4 12.98 0.53 -7.07
N VAL A 5 13.72 0.95 -6.04
CA VAL A 5 13.38 0.66 -4.64
C VAL A 5 12.01 1.24 -4.26
N GLN A 6 11.74 2.50 -4.64
CA GLN A 6 10.47 3.17 -4.33
C GLN A 6 9.29 2.55 -5.09
N ILE A 7 9.46 2.26 -6.38
CA ILE A 7 8.43 1.62 -7.19
C ILE A 7 8.13 0.22 -6.67
N SER A 8 9.17 -0.54 -6.28
CA SER A 8 8.99 -1.86 -5.66
C SER A 8 8.19 -1.77 -4.36
N LYS A 9 8.46 -0.76 -3.51
CA LYS A 9 7.70 -0.51 -2.28
C LYS A 9 6.22 -0.22 -2.59
N ILE A 10 5.94 0.63 -3.57
CA ILE A 10 4.56 0.93 -4.01
C ILE A 10 3.86 -0.35 -4.48
N CYS A 11 4.54 -1.18 -5.26
CA CYS A 11 3.98 -2.46 -5.72
C CYS A 11 3.68 -3.42 -4.56
N ASN A 12 4.52 -3.46 -3.54
CA ASN A 12 4.27 -4.25 -2.34
C ASN A 12 3.00 -3.77 -1.61
N ASP A 13 2.83 -2.46 -1.46
CA ASP A 13 1.63 -1.89 -0.84
C ASP A 13 0.37 -2.19 -1.64
N LEU A 14 0.40 -2.03 -2.96
CA LEU A 14 -0.72 -2.38 -3.83
C LEU A 14 -1.12 -3.87 -3.68
N ARG A 15 -0.15 -4.77 -3.54
CA ARG A 15 -0.40 -6.20 -3.31
C ARG A 15 -1.04 -6.47 -1.95
N TRP A 16 -0.60 -5.77 -0.90
CA TRP A 16 -1.20 -5.87 0.43
C TRP A 16 -2.61 -5.31 0.46
N LEU A 17 -2.80 -4.08 -0.01
CA LEU A 17 -4.10 -3.39 -0.02
C LEU A 17 -5.16 -4.14 -0.84
N SER A 18 -4.75 -4.84 -1.90
CA SER A 18 -5.64 -5.65 -2.74
C SER A 18 -5.81 -7.10 -2.27
N SER A 19 -5.20 -7.49 -1.14
CA SER A 19 -5.28 -8.85 -0.62
C SER A 19 -6.68 -9.21 -0.16
N GLY A 20 -7.15 -10.38 -0.51
CA GLY A 20 -8.49 -10.84 -0.15
C GLY A 20 -9.07 -11.78 -1.21
N PRO A 21 -10.41 -11.73 -1.44
CA PRO A 21 -11.39 -10.72 -1.00
C PRO A 21 -11.94 -10.90 0.43
N ARG A 22 -11.83 -12.08 1.05
CA ARG A 22 -12.42 -12.33 2.36
C ARG A 22 -11.42 -12.43 3.50
N CYS A 23 -10.18 -12.80 3.18
CA CYS A 23 -9.09 -13.00 4.14
C CYS A 23 -7.91 -12.13 3.76
N GLY A 24 -8.03 -10.82 3.96
CA GLY A 24 -7.01 -9.83 3.61
C GLY A 24 -7.53 -8.43 3.87
N LEU A 25 -6.80 -7.41 3.44
CA LEU A 25 -7.19 -6.01 3.65
C LEU A 25 -8.35 -5.61 2.72
N ASN A 26 -8.28 -6.00 1.46
CA ASN A 26 -9.31 -5.73 0.44
C ASN A 26 -9.76 -4.27 0.35
N GLU A 27 -8.86 -3.33 0.59
CA GLU A 27 -9.15 -1.90 0.56
C GLU A 27 -9.24 -1.35 -0.86
N ILE A 28 -8.53 -1.99 -1.80
CA ILE A 28 -8.51 -1.62 -3.21
C ILE A 28 -8.71 -2.84 -4.11
N ASN A 29 -9.33 -2.62 -5.26
CA ASN A 29 -9.46 -3.61 -6.32
C ASN A 29 -8.53 -3.26 -7.47
N LEU A 30 -7.69 -4.21 -7.89
CA LEU A 30 -6.80 -4.08 -9.04
C LEU A 30 -7.39 -4.79 -10.25
N PRO A 31 -7.12 -4.33 -11.48
CA PRO A 31 -7.57 -5.01 -12.69
C PRO A 31 -7.04 -6.44 -12.80
N ALA A 32 -7.90 -7.38 -13.13
CA ALA A 32 -7.52 -8.76 -13.42
C ALA A 32 -6.80 -8.82 -14.78
N MET A 33 -5.49 -9.12 -14.79
CA MET A 33 -4.66 -9.13 -15.99
C MET A 33 -4.32 -10.53 -16.49
N GLN A 34 -4.71 -11.58 -15.75
CA GLN A 34 -4.51 -12.97 -16.14
C GLN A 34 -5.66 -13.83 -15.60
N PRO A 35 -5.93 -15.00 -16.21
CA PRO A 35 -6.80 -16.00 -15.62
C PRO A 35 -6.32 -16.35 -14.21
N GLY A 36 -7.24 -16.71 -13.33
CA GLY A 36 -6.91 -17.11 -11.98
C GLY A 36 -5.97 -18.33 -11.92
N SER A 37 -5.61 -18.74 -10.71
CA SER A 37 -4.78 -19.92 -10.47
C SER A 37 -5.43 -21.19 -11.02
N SER A 38 -4.63 -22.06 -11.62
CA SER A 38 -5.06 -23.41 -12.04
C SER A 38 -5.42 -24.32 -10.85
N ILE A 39 -4.89 -24.00 -9.64
CA ILE A 39 -5.13 -24.79 -8.42
C ILE A 39 -6.32 -24.25 -7.62
N MET A 40 -6.53 -22.93 -7.64
CA MET A 40 -7.61 -22.26 -6.91
C MET A 40 -8.50 -21.48 -7.88
N PRO A 41 -9.62 -22.05 -8.34
CA PRO A 41 -10.55 -21.36 -9.23
C PRO A 41 -11.03 -20.04 -8.62
N GLY A 42 -11.05 -18.98 -9.43
CA GLY A 42 -11.46 -17.64 -8.99
C GLY A 42 -10.40 -16.82 -8.27
N LYS A 43 -9.21 -17.37 -8.00
CA LYS A 43 -8.10 -16.58 -7.46
C LYS A 43 -7.51 -15.68 -8.56
N VAL A 44 -7.51 -14.37 -8.32
CA VAL A 44 -6.84 -13.38 -9.17
C VAL A 44 -5.61 -12.88 -8.47
N ASN A 45 -4.43 -13.02 -9.10
CA ASN A 45 -3.19 -12.48 -8.58
C ASN A 45 -2.96 -11.04 -9.04
N PRO A 46 -2.34 -10.18 -8.24
CA PRO A 46 -1.93 -8.83 -8.64
C PRO A 46 -0.69 -8.88 -9.56
N ALA A 47 -0.85 -9.49 -10.75
CA ALA A 47 0.25 -9.86 -11.65
C ALA A 47 1.10 -8.67 -12.10
N ILE A 48 0.50 -7.49 -12.32
CA ILE A 48 1.25 -6.31 -12.75
C ILE A 48 2.19 -5.81 -11.64
N PRO A 49 1.76 -5.58 -10.39
CA PRO A 49 2.69 -5.29 -9.30
C PRO A 49 3.78 -6.36 -9.11
N GLU A 50 3.45 -7.64 -9.29
CA GLU A 50 4.43 -8.73 -9.15
C GLU A 50 5.53 -8.68 -10.21
N VAL A 51 5.19 -8.48 -11.49
CA VAL A 51 6.20 -8.36 -12.54
C VAL A 51 7.03 -7.09 -12.40
N VAL A 52 6.42 -5.98 -11.98
CA VAL A 52 7.15 -4.74 -11.73
C VAL A 52 8.14 -4.89 -10.56
N ASN A 53 7.79 -5.61 -9.50
CA ASN A 53 8.72 -5.96 -8.44
C ASN A 53 9.96 -6.69 -8.98
N GLN A 54 9.76 -7.72 -9.83
CA GLN A 54 10.86 -8.49 -10.41
C GLN A 54 11.77 -7.61 -11.29
N ILE A 55 11.20 -6.72 -12.09
CA ILE A 55 11.96 -5.75 -12.87
C ILE A 55 12.78 -4.82 -11.96
N CYS A 56 12.17 -4.35 -10.86
CA CYS A 56 12.88 -3.52 -9.89
C CYS A 56 14.05 -4.26 -9.24
N PHE A 57 13.88 -5.55 -8.92
CA PHE A 57 14.97 -6.39 -8.39
C PHE A 57 16.11 -6.52 -9.40
N GLN A 58 15.79 -6.72 -10.67
CA GLN A 58 16.79 -6.78 -11.74
C GLN A 58 17.58 -5.48 -11.86
N VAL A 59 16.90 -4.32 -11.85
CA VAL A 59 17.54 -2.99 -11.90
C VAL A 59 18.44 -2.73 -10.68
N ILE A 60 18.04 -3.21 -9.50
CA ILE A 60 18.88 -3.13 -8.30
C ILE A 60 20.12 -4.02 -8.44
N GLY A 61 19.97 -5.20 -9.03
CA GLY A 61 21.09 -6.11 -9.34
C GLY A 61 22.09 -5.47 -10.32
N TYR A 62 21.62 -4.80 -11.36
CA TYR A 62 22.49 -4.08 -12.30
C TYR A 62 23.31 -2.98 -11.63
N ASP A 63 22.76 -2.27 -10.64
CA ASP A 63 23.52 -1.26 -9.87
C ASP A 63 24.72 -1.90 -9.13
N ALA A 64 24.58 -3.11 -8.64
CA ALA A 64 25.69 -3.84 -8.03
C ALA A 64 26.76 -4.24 -9.07
N VAL A 65 26.33 -4.73 -10.23
CA VAL A 65 27.25 -5.06 -11.33
C VAL A 65 28.02 -3.83 -11.80
N VAL A 66 27.34 -2.71 -12.01
CA VAL A 66 27.98 -1.43 -12.40
C VAL A 66 28.99 -0.98 -11.36
N SER A 67 28.68 -1.13 -10.07
CA SER A 67 29.61 -0.78 -8.99
C SER A 67 30.88 -1.64 -8.99
N MET A 68 30.71 -2.96 -9.20
CA MET A 68 31.86 -3.88 -9.31
C MET A 68 32.69 -3.63 -10.58
N ALA A 69 32.02 -3.34 -11.69
CA ALA A 69 32.68 -3.01 -12.96
C ALA A 69 33.50 -1.73 -12.87
N ALA A 70 32.98 -0.73 -12.17
CA ALA A 70 33.71 0.52 -11.93
C ALA A 70 34.93 0.31 -11.00
N GLU A 71 34.78 -0.50 -9.96
CA GLU A 71 35.86 -0.84 -9.03
C GLU A 71 37.01 -1.60 -9.73
N SER A 72 36.70 -2.43 -10.72
CA SER A 72 37.69 -3.20 -11.48
C SER A 72 38.55 -2.37 -12.45
N SER A 73 38.36 -1.05 -12.50
CA SER A 73 39.16 -0.15 -13.35
C SER A 73 40.63 -0.13 -12.95
N GLU A 74 41.49 -0.11 -13.95
CA GLU A 74 42.96 -0.09 -13.79
C GLU A 74 43.53 1.29 -14.20
N LEU A 75 43.97 2.06 -13.21
CA LEU A 75 44.41 3.45 -13.36
C LEU A 75 43.33 4.30 -14.08
N GLU A 76 43.60 4.79 -15.28
CA GLU A 76 42.66 5.61 -16.05
C GLU A 76 41.85 4.80 -17.10
N LEU A 77 41.91 3.46 -17.06
CA LEU A 77 41.23 2.60 -18.03
C LEU A 77 40.21 1.73 -17.35
N CYS A 78 38.99 1.69 -17.88
CA CYS A 78 37.94 0.74 -17.46
C CYS A 78 37.69 -0.29 -18.57
N MET A 79 38.17 -1.51 -18.40
CA MET A 79 37.93 -2.59 -19.36
C MET A 79 36.47 -3.08 -19.35
N ALA A 80 35.69 -2.72 -18.31
CA ALA A 80 34.33 -3.17 -18.08
C ALA A 80 33.24 -2.18 -18.58
N GLU A 81 33.61 -1.15 -19.37
CA GLU A 81 32.64 -0.21 -19.98
C GLU A 81 31.47 -0.90 -20.72
N PRO A 82 31.70 -2.01 -21.49
CA PRO A 82 30.59 -2.64 -22.21
C PRO A 82 29.48 -3.14 -21.29
N ILE A 83 29.78 -3.77 -20.13
CA ILE A 83 28.77 -4.23 -19.19
C ILE A 83 28.11 -3.06 -18.46
N ILE A 84 28.85 -2.00 -18.14
CA ILE A 84 28.31 -0.78 -17.56
C ILE A 84 27.25 -0.18 -18.50
N ALA A 85 27.61 -0.02 -19.78
CA ALA A 85 26.71 0.51 -20.80
C ALA A 85 25.46 -0.36 -20.98
N PHE A 86 25.64 -1.69 -21.05
CA PHE A 86 24.53 -2.63 -21.18
C PHE A 86 23.57 -2.52 -19.99
N ASP A 87 24.07 -2.61 -18.76
CA ASP A 87 23.23 -2.64 -17.55
C ASP A 87 22.51 -1.31 -17.34
N LEU A 88 23.13 -0.17 -17.63
CA LEU A 88 22.50 1.14 -17.55
C LEU A 88 21.39 1.29 -18.59
N LEU A 89 21.68 1.02 -19.87
CA LEU A 89 20.71 1.21 -20.95
C LEU A 89 19.56 0.22 -20.86
N HIS A 90 19.85 -1.06 -20.65
CA HIS A 90 18.83 -2.09 -20.48
C HIS A 90 18.00 -1.85 -19.22
N GLY A 91 18.64 -1.52 -18.11
CA GLY A 91 17.95 -1.20 -16.84
C GLY A 91 16.99 -0.03 -16.97
N MET A 92 17.38 1.05 -17.66
CA MET A 92 16.50 2.18 -17.94
C MET A 92 15.33 1.79 -18.85
N MET A 93 15.58 0.97 -19.87
CA MET A 93 14.55 0.50 -20.80
C MET A 93 13.49 -0.35 -20.09
N ILE A 94 13.90 -1.35 -19.32
CA ILE A 94 12.95 -2.24 -18.62
C ILE A 94 12.18 -1.49 -17.52
N LEU A 95 12.84 -0.58 -16.80
CA LEU A 95 12.19 0.21 -15.75
C LEU A 95 11.16 1.19 -16.36
N LYS A 96 11.50 1.85 -17.47
CA LYS A 96 10.53 2.67 -18.22
C LYS A 96 9.29 1.87 -18.60
N ASN A 97 9.48 0.68 -19.20
CA ASN A 97 8.37 -0.17 -19.63
C ASN A 97 7.54 -0.66 -18.42
N ALA A 98 8.18 -0.96 -17.30
CA ALA A 98 7.51 -1.32 -16.05
C ALA A 98 6.61 -0.17 -15.54
N CYS A 99 7.10 1.07 -15.55
CA CYS A 99 6.31 2.24 -15.13
C CYS A 99 5.09 2.46 -16.04
N VAL A 100 5.26 2.36 -17.36
CA VAL A 100 4.15 2.48 -18.31
C VAL A 100 3.12 1.38 -18.09
N THR A 101 3.58 0.14 -17.90
CA THR A 101 2.70 -1.01 -17.66
C THR A 101 1.95 -0.86 -16.33
N LEU A 102 2.64 -0.45 -15.26
CA LEU A 102 2.03 -0.21 -13.95
C LEU A 102 0.95 0.88 -14.05
N ALA A 103 1.23 1.99 -14.69
CA ALA A 103 0.30 3.10 -14.83
C ALA A 103 -0.95 2.69 -15.64
N SER A 104 -0.75 2.07 -16.82
CA SER A 104 -1.85 1.82 -17.76
C SER A 104 -2.67 0.57 -17.43
N ARG A 105 -2.03 -0.47 -16.88
CA ARG A 105 -2.67 -1.78 -16.66
C ARG A 105 -2.97 -2.13 -15.19
N CYS A 106 -2.56 -1.26 -14.27
CA CYS A 106 -2.83 -1.45 -12.85
C CYS A 106 -3.50 -0.20 -12.27
N ILE A 107 -2.77 0.92 -12.17
CA ILE A 107 -3.28 2.12 -11.50
C ILE A 107 -4.50 2.70 -12.22
N GLY A 108 -4.47 2.81 -13.55
CA GLY A 108 -5.57 3.38 -14.34
C GLY A 108 -6.90 2.64 -14.24
N GLY A 109 -6.91 1.39 -13.78
CA GLY A 109 -8.12 0.60 -13.58
C GLY A 109 -8.37 0.18 -12.13
N SER A 110 -7.58 0.70 -11.18
CA SER A 110 -7.76 0.41 -9.76
C SER A 110 -8.91 1.23 -9.18
N GLY A 111 -9.59 0.68 -8.17
CA GLY A 111 -10.67 1.34 -7.46
C GLY A 111 -10.64 1.02 -5.97
N ALA A 112 -11.17 1.92 -5.13
CA ALA A 112 -11.31 1.67 -3.70
C ALA A 112 -12.53 0.79 -3.42
N ASP A 113 -12.40 -0.15 -2.50
CA ASP A 113 -13.54 -0.84 -1.89
C ASP A 113 -14.11 0.08 -0.78
N ARG A 114 -15.11 0.84 -1.16
CA ARG A 114 -15.68 1.88 -0.27
C ARG A 114 -16.33 1.30 0.97
N GLU A 115 -16.91 0.11 0.88
CA GLU A 115 -17.58 -0.52 2.02
C GLU A 115 -16.57 -1.02 3.03
N VAL A 116 -15.52 -1.70 2.56
CA VAL A 116 -14.43 -2.17 3.42
C VAL A 116 -13.70 -1.00 4.08
N CYS A 117 -13.32 0.02 3.29
CA CYS A 117 -12.66 1.21 3.82
C CYS A 117 -13.52 1.94 4.86
N ARG A 118 -14.82 2.08 4.61
CA ARG A 118 -15.77 2.65 5.57
C ARG A 118 -15.82 1.82 6.84
N GLY A 119 -15.93 0.51 6.73
CA GLY A 119 -15.95 -0.40 7.86
C GLY A 119 -14.70 -0.28 8.74
N TYR A 120 -13.52 -0.15 8.14
CA TYR A 120 -12.28 0.08 8.89
C TYR A 120 -12.29 1.40 9.64
N VAL A 121 -12.76 2.48 9.00
CA VAL A 121 -12.88 3.79 9.67
C VAL A 121 -13.90 3.73 10.80
N GLU A 122 -15.10 3.19 10.54
CA GLU A 122 -16.19 3.12 11.53
C GLU A 122 -15.85 2.27 12.74
N ASN A 123 -15.07 1.20 12.56
CA ASN A 123 -14.65 0.31 13.64
C ASN A 123 -13.30 0.73 14.26
N SER A 124 -12.66 1.77 13.75
CA SER A 124 -11.38 2.22 14.28
C SER A 124 -11.55 2.84 15.68
N ILE A 125 -10.74 2.37 16.62
CA ILE A 125 -10.64 2.99 17.96
C ILE A 125 -10.00 4.37 17.88
N GLY A 126 -9.21 4.64 16.84
CA GLY A 126 -8.59 5.94 16.58
C GLY A 126 -9.59 7.09 16.50
N ARG A 127 -10.86 6.81 16.18
CA ARG A 127 -11.95 7.81 16.17
C ARG A 127 -12.13 8.51 17.53
N VAL A 128 -11.73 7.87 18.62
CA VAL A 128 -11.77 8.48 19.95
C VAL A 128 -10.92 9.75 20.04
N THR A 129 -9.87 9.88 19.22
CA THR A 129 -8.99 11.04 19.19
C THR A 129 -9.75 12.33 18.81
N ALA A 130 -10.72 12.23 17.89
CA ALA A 130 -11.56 13.35 17.52
C ALA A 130 -12.47 13.85 18.67
N LEU A 131 -12.73 13.01 19.65
CA LEU A 131 -13.57 13.33 20.81
C LEU A 131 -12.81 14.08 21.93
N VAL A 132 -11.48 13.92 21.97
CA VAL A 132 -10.64 14.48 23.06
C VAL A 132 -10.82 16.00 23.26
N PRO A 133 -10.93 16.84 22.21
CA PRO A 133 -11.13 18.28 22.40
C PRO A 133 -12.45 18.65 23.08
N VAL A 134 -13.47 17.77 23.01
CA VAL A 134 -14.83 18.07 23.49
C VAL A 134 -15.12 17.41 24.82
N ILE A 135 -14.83 16.12 24.96
CA ILE A 135 -15.12 15.37 26.20
C ILE A 135 -13.92 15.21 27.13
N GLY A 136 -12.73 15.62 26.68
CA GLY A 136 -11.49 15.49 27.43
C GLY A 136 -10.78 14.15 27.26
N TYR A 137 -9.53 14.08 27.70
CA TYR A 137 -8.67 12.90 27.54
C TYR A 137 -9.14 11.68 28.34
N GLU A 138 -9.48 11.88 29.63
CA GLU A 138 -9.85 10.78 30.53
C GLU A 138 -11.10 10.02 30.09
N PRO A 139 -12.24 10.68 29.77
CA PRO A 139 -13.41 10.01 29.22
C PRO A 139 -13.13 9.32 27.87
N SER A 140 -12.35 9.97 27.00
CA SER A 140 -11.95 9.40 25.71
C SER A 140 -11.11 8.12 25.89
N ALA A 141 -10.16 8.13 26.81
CA ALA A 141 -9.34 6.96 27.12
C ALA A 141 -10.15 5.81 27.74
N ALA A 142 -11.16 6.13 28.56
CA ALA A 142 -12.07 5.14 29.13
C ALA A 142 -12.91 4.45 28.03
N ILE A 143 -13.45 5.22 27.08
CA ILE A 143 -14.18 4.71 25.92
C ILE A 143 -13.29 3.81 25.06
N ALA A 144 -12.05 4.24 24.75
CA ALA A 144 -11.11 3.44 23.96
C ALA A 144 -10.81 2.08 24.62
N LYS A 145 -10.55 2.08 25.93
CA LYS A 145 -10.32 0.84 26.70
C LYS A 145 -11.52 -0.09 26.72
N GLU A 146 -12.71 0.47 26.84
CA GLU A 146 -13.95 -0.31 26.82
C GLU A 146 -14.24 -0.88 25.43
N ALA A 147 -14.08 -0.08 24.37
CA ALA A 147 -14.21 -0.54 22.99
C ALA A 147 -13.23 -1.69 22.68
N LEU A 148 -11.97 -1.60 23.12
CA LEU A 148 -10.98 -2.67 23.01
C LEU A 148 -11.41 -3.94 23.74
N LYS A 149 -11.95 -3.81 24.93
CA LYS A 149 -12.32 -4.95 25.77
C LYS A 149 -13.59 -5.67 25.28
N THR A 150 -14.56 -4.89 24.79
CA THR A 150 -15.89 -5.41 24.42
C THR A 150 -16.02 -5.70 22.92
N GLY A 151 -15.11 -5.17 22.07
CA GLY A 151 -15.27 -5.15 20.61
C GLY A 151 -16.35 -4.18 20.15
N GLY A 152 -16.86 -3.33 21.03
CA GLY A 152 -17.93 -2.37 20.73
C GLY A 152 -17.44 -1.17 19.91
N SER A 153 -18.37 -0.57 19.15
CA SER A 153 -18.08 0.67 18.41
C SER A 153 -17.92 1.85 19.36
N VAL A 154 -16.87 2.66 19.16
CA VAL A 154 -16.69 3.95 19.87
C VAL A 154 -17.93 4.82 19.76
N TYR A 155 -18.57 4.87 18.58
CA TYR A 155 -19.79 5.62 18.32
C TYR A 155 -20.93 5.21 19.28
N ASN A 156 -21.21 3.94 19.37
CA ASN A 156 -22.27 3.42 20.22
C ASN A 156 -22.00 3.65 21.72
N LEU A 157 -20.76 3.44 22.16
CA LEU A 157 -20.38 3.66 23.56
C LEU A 157 -20.52 5.13 24.00
N VAL A 158 -20.23 6.09 23.10
CA VAL A 158 -20.42 7.53 23.39
C VAL A 158 -21.90 7.85 23.57
N LEU A 159 -22.78 7.29 22.72
CA LEU A 159 -24.23 7.48 22.82
C LEU A 159 -24.82 6.82 24.07
N GLU A 160 -24.45 5.58 24.36
CA GLU A 160 -24.90 4.83 25.55
C GLU A 160 -24.53 5.56 26.84
N LYS A 161 -23.33 6.13 26.90
CA LYS A 161 -22.87 6.93 28.04
C LYS A 161 -23.40 8.38 28.07
N LYS A 162 -24.18 8.76 27.04
CA LYS A 162 -24.77 10.11 26.91
C LYS A 162 -23.73 11.23 27.01
N LEU A 163 -22.52 11.01 26.48
CA LEU A 163 -21.44 11.99 26.52
C LEU A 163 -21.60 13.08 25.45
N LEU A 164 -22.21 12.71 24.32
CA LEU A 164 -22.54 13.62 23.22
C LEU A 164 -23.90 13.26 22.63
N SER A 165 -24.57 14.24 22.02
CA SER A 165 -25.78 13.96 21.22
C SER A 165 -25.37 13.29 19.89
N LYS A 166 -26.35 12.65 19.25
CA LYS A 166 -26.13 12.00 17.95
C LYS A 166 -25.65 13.02 16.89
N GLU A 167 -26.28 14.19 16.87
CA GLU A 167 -25.96 15.26 15.92
C GLU A 167 -24.53 15.78 16.09
N GLN A 168 -24.11 15.98 17.36
CA GLN A 168 -22.75 16.40 17.67
C GLN A 168 -21.71 15.34 17.25
N LEU A 169 -22.02 14.06 17.52
CA LEU A 169 -21.14 12.96 17.19
C LEU A 169 -21.02 12.76 15.69
N ASP A 170 -22.13 12.84 14.95
CA ASP A 170 -22.14 12.76 13.49
C ASP A 170 -21.32 13.88 12.83
N GLU A 171 -21.42 15.11 13.36
CA GLU A 171 -20.63 16.25 12.87
C GLU A 171 -19.13 16.05 13.12
N MET A 172 -18.75 15.63 14.32
CA MET A 172 -17.34 15.47 14.70
C MET A 172 -16.64 14.33 13.98
N LEU A 173 -17.38 13.27 13.65
CA LEU A 173 -16.82 12.05 13.05
C LEU A 173 -16.97 12.03 11.52
N ARG A 174 -17.28 13.15 10.90
CA ARG A 174 -17.27 13.28 9.43
C ARG A 174 -15.85 13.07 8.90
N PRO A 175 -15.69 12.37 7.77
CA PRO A 175 -14.37 12.11 7.17
C PRO A 175 -13.61 13.37 6.75
N GLU A 176 -14.30 14.50 6.62
CA GLU A 176 -13.72 15.78 6.20
C GLU A 176 -13.09 16.57 7.37
N ASN A 177 -13.32 16.15 8.60
CA ASN A 177 -12.75 16.71 9.82
C ASN A 177 -11.58 15.89 10.31
#